data_c7b5d2f1667a0c0dc4515822aadd8ba0
#
_entry.id   c7b5d2f1667a0c0dc4515822aadd8ba0
#
_cell.length_a   1.000
_cell.length_b   1.000
_cell.length_c   1.000
_cell.angle_alpha   90.00
_cell.angle_beta   90.00
_cell.angle_gamma   90.00
#
_symmetry.space_group_name_H-M   'P 1'
#
loop_
_entity.id
_entity.type
_entity.pdbx_description
1 polymer ?
#
loop_
_entity_poly.entity_id
_entity_poly.type
_entity_poly.pdbx_seq_one_letter_code
_entity_poly.pdbx_strand_id
1 'polypeptide(L)'
;TMSTAEVQTTQLANGLTCELPANSPLAKLLKSQRTWVGPDAKQRLAILRKAKSIAIVGASPNAVRSSYFVGTYLQQSSDYRVYFVNPNADTILGQKAYPDLASLPEVPDIVDVFRKASDIPAVIDDVLAIGARDGQYPAVWVQLGIWNQDAAIYGESKGLTVIMDRCLKVEHARFHGGLHLLGFDTGVISSRRALASELKASARLVSTQ
;
A
#
# COMPACT_ATOMS: atom_id res chain seq x y z
N THR A 1 -16.79 32.77 -19.25
CA THR A 1 -17.12 31.48 -18.64
C THR A 1 -16.08 30.44 -19.07
N MET A 2 -15.00 30.33 -18.30
CA MET A 2 -13.98 29.30 -18.53
C MET A 2 -14.62 27.94 -18.27
N SER A 3 -14.52 27.07 -19.22
CA SER A 3 -15.07 25.72 -19.16
C SER A 3 -14.36 24.94 -18.05
N THR A 4 -15.12 24.39 -17.12
CA THR A 4 -14.65 23.52 -16.03
C THR A 4 -13.86 22.28 -16.53
N ALA A 5 -13.97 21.97 -17.83
CA ALA A 5 -13.28 20.85 -18.46
C ALA A 5 -11.77 21.08 -18.67
N GLU A 6 -11.35 22.32 -18.95
CA GLU A 6 -9.93 22.64 -19.19
C GLU A 6 -9.08 22.57 -17.92
N VAL A 7 -9.66 22.98 -16.79
CA VAL A 7 -9.01 22.89 -15.46
C VAL A 7 -8.82 21.43 -15.04
N GLN A 8 -9.73 20.55 -15.41
CA GLN A 8 -9.66 19.12 -15.10
C GLN A 8 -8.49 18.44 -15.81
N THR A 9 -8.27 18.74 -17.09
CA THR A 9 -7.26 18.07 -17.91
C THR A 9 -5.83 18.46 -17.47
N THR A 10 -5.59 19.71 -17.12
CA THR A 10 -4.28 20.21 -16.70
C THR A 10 -3.86 19.63 -15.34
N GLN A 11 -4.78 19.51 -14.41
CA GLN A 11 -4.51 18.95 -13.09
C GLN A 11 -4.27 17.44 -13.14
N LEU A 12 -4.99 16.69 -13.98
CA LEU A 12 -4.80 15.25 -14.17
C LEU A 12 -3.43 14.92 -14.80
N ALA A 13 -2.99 15.72 -15.77
CA ALA A 13 -1.71 15.52 -16.44
C ALA A 13 -0.50 15.70 -15.51
N ASN A 14 -0.65 16.51 -14.46
CA ASN A 14 0.42 16.80 -13.50
C ASN A 14 0.41 15.88 -12.27
N GLY A 15 -0.47 14.88 -12.18
CA GLY A 15 -0.54 13.95 -11.06
C GLY A 15 -1.04 14.57 -9.75
N LEU A 16 -1.67 15.74 -9.80
CA LEU A 16 -2.14 16.52 -8.63
C LEU A 16 -3.47 16.03 -8.04
N THR A 17 -3.93 14.85 -8.38
CA THR A 17 -5.13 14.25 -7.76
C THR A 17 -4.99 14.02 -6.25
N CYS A 18 -3.74 14.01 -5.74
CA CYS A 18 -3.46 13.89 -4.31
C CYS A 18 -3.76 15.17 -3.51
N GLU A 19 -3.82 16.32 -4.16
CA GLU A 19 -4.03 17.62 -3.53
C GLU A 19 -5.51 18.05 -3.50
N LEU A 20 -6.38 17.33 -4.20
CA LEU A 20 -7.81 17.64 -4.18
C LEU A 20 -8.42 17.21 -2.83
N PRO A 21 -9.15 18.11 -2.15
CA PRO A 21 -9.92 17.73 -0.96
C PRO A 21 -10.82 16.53 -1.29
N ALA A 22 -10.80 15.49 -0.45
CA ALA A 22 -11.54 14.24 -0.68
C ALA A 22 -13.05 14.46 -0.94
N ASN A 23 -13.58 15.59 -0.47
CA ASN A 23 -14.99 15.97 -0.59
C ASN A 23 -15.25 16.96 -1.73
N SER A 24 -14.24 17.38 -2.51
CA SER A 24 -14.46 18.29 -3.62
C SER A 24 -15.38 17.67 -4.68
N PRO A 25 -16.21 18.46 -5.38
CA PRO A 25 -17.05 17.96 -6.48
C PRO A 25 -16.23 17.25 -7.54
N LEU A 26 -15.02 17.73 -7.82
CA LEU A 26 -14.11 17.15 -8.79
C LEU A 26 -13.57 15.78 -8.33
N ALA A 27 -13.19 15.64 -7.05
CA ALA A 27 -12.77 14.35 -6.51
C ALA A 27 -13.90 13.32 -6.55
N LYS A 28 -15.14 13.74 -6.32
CA LYS A 28 -16.34 12.87 -6.45
C LYS A 28 -16.58 12.46 -7.91
N LEU A 29 -16.43 13.40 -8.86
CA LEU A 29 -16.59 13.12 -10.28
C LEU A 29 -15.51 12.14 -10.77
N LEU A 30 -14.27 12.34 -10.40
CA LEU A 30 -13.16 11.45 -10.76
C LEU A 30 -13.36 10.05 -10.16
N LYS A 31 -13.85 9.95 -8.94
CA LYS A 31 -14.19 8.65 -8.33
C LYS A 31 -15.37 7.97 -9.03
N SER A 32 -16.33 8.72 -9.55
CA SER A 32 -17.49 8.15 -10.28
C SER A 32 -17.11 7.50 -11.62
N GLN A 33 -15.97 7.86 -12.19
CA GLN A 33 -15.46 7.24 -13.43
C GLN A 33 -14.66 5.95 -13.20
N ARG A 34 -14.39 5.60 -11.93
CA ARG A 34 -13.66 4.39 -11.58
C ARG A 34 -14.62 3.19 -11.56
N THR A 35 -14.54 2.34 -12.57
CA THR A 35 -15.40 1.16 -12.71
C THR A 35 -14.76 -0.12 -12.18
N TRP A 36 -13.42 -0.16 -12.12
CA TRP A 36 -12.72 -1.32 -11.57
C TRP A 36 -12.89 -1.40 -10.05
N VAL A 37 -13.16 -2.61 -9.57
CA VAL A 37 -13.35 -2.91 -8.15
C VAL A 37 -12.31 -3.95 -7.74
N GLY A 38 -11.38 -3.55 -6.91
CA GLY A 38 -10.36 -4.46 -6.37
C GLY A 38 -10.83 -5.27 -5.17
N PRO A 39 -9.92 -6.03 -4.55
CA PRO A 39 -10.21 -6.86 -3.38
C PRO A 39 -10.91 -6.09 -2.26
N ASP A 40 -11.90 -6.72 -1.64
CA ASP A 40 -12.62 -6.16 -0.49
C ASP A 40 -11.75 -6.13 0.79
N ALA A 41 -12.27 -5.59 1.89
CA ALA A 41 -11.54 -5.48 3.15
C ALA A 41 -11.14 -6.84 3.74
N LYS A 42 -11.97 -7.87 3.59
CA LYS A 42 -11.71 -9.22 4.09
C LYS A 42 -10.59 -9.89 3.27
N GLN A 43 -10.62 -9.71 1.96
CA GLN A 43 -9.59 -10.22 1.05
C GLN A 43 -8.24 -9.53 1.30
N ARG A 44 -8.23 -8.19 1.47
CA ARG A 44 -7.00 -7.44 1.82
C ARG A 44 -6.43 -7.87 3.16
N LEU A 45 -7.29 -8.09 4.16
CA LEU A 45 -6.86 -8.64 5.46
C LEU A 45 -6.23 -10.02 5.31
N ALA A 46 -6.82 -10.90 4.50
CA ALA A 46 -6.27 -12.24 4.25
C ALA A 46 -4.89 -12.16 3.60
N ILE A 47 -4.68 -11.27 2.63
CA ILE A 47 -3.39 -11.02 1.99
C ILE A 47 -2.35 -10.57 3.02
N LEU A 48 -2.68 -9.57 3.84
CA LEU A 48 -1.77 -9.03 4.87
C LEU A 48 -1.42 -10.09 5.94
N ARG A 49 -2.37 -10.94 6.33
CA ARG A 49 -2.12 -12.01 7.31
C ARG A 49 -1.24 -13.13 6.77
N LYS A 50 -1.36 -13.45 5.49
CA LYS A 50 -0.59 -14.50 4.84
C LYS A 50 0.84 -14.05 4.53
N ALA A 51 1.02 -12.77 4.21
CA ALA A 51 2.29 -12.21 3.81
C ALA A 51 3.35 -12.31 4.92
N LYS A 52 4.58 -12.57 4.53
CA LYS A 52 5.79 -12.58 5.38
C LYS A 52 6.84 -11.58 4.91
N SER A 53 6.74 -11.15 3.65
CA SER A 53 7.69 -10.25 3.03
C SER A 53 7.01 -9.20 2.15
N ILE A 54 7.56 -7.98 2.16
CA ILE A 54 7.04 -6.84 1.40
C ILE A 54 8.22 -6.14 0.73
N ALA A 55 8.11 -5.91 -0.58
CA ALA A 55 9.02 -5.05 -1.31
C ALA A 55 8.37 -3.69 -1.56
N ILE A 56 9.04 -2.60 -1.18
CA ILE A 56 8.57 -1.22 -1.41
C ILE A 56 9.26 -0.69 -2.67
N VAL A 57 8.52 -0.63 -3.78
CA VAL A 57 8.99 -0.10 -5.06
C VAL A 57 8.81 1.40 -5.14
N GLY A 58 9.88 2.13 -5.47
CA GLY A 58 9.91 3.59 -5.38
C GLY A 58 10.16 4.09 -3.95
N ALA A 59 10.77 3.25 -3.13
CA ALA A 59 11.24 3.64 -1.80
C ALA A 59 12.21 4.82 -1.88
N SER A 60 12.15 5.72 -0.91
CA SER A 60 12.99 6.92 -0.88
C SER A 60 13.75 7.03 0.45
N PRO A 61 15.03 7.41 0.45
CA PRO A 61 15.77 7.74 1.66
C PRO A 61 15.33 9.08 2.29
N ASN A 62 14.54 9.87 1.58
CA ASN A 62 14.07 11.16 2.06
C ASN A 62 12.91 11.00 3.04
N ALA A 63 13.10 11.47 4.29
CA ALA A 63 12.16 11.33 5.39
C ALA A 63 10.80 12.02 5.18
N VAL A 64 10.68 12.96 4.22
CA VAL A 64 9.40 13.62 3.91
C VAL A 64 8.55 12.83 2.90
N ARG A 65 9.08 11.75 2.35
CA ARG A 65 8.36 10.93 1.36
C ARG A 65 7.48 9.88 2.04
N SER A 66 6.29 9.66 1.48
CA SER A 66 5.33 8.68 2.00
C SER A 66 5.91 7.27 2.11
N SER A 67 6.75 6.85 1.16
CA SER A 67 7.42 5.54 1.19
C SER A 67 8.36 5.39 2.39
N TYR A 68 8.99 6.47 2.85
CA TYR A 68 9.82 6.46 4.05
C TYR A 68 8.98 6.21 5.31
N PHE A 69 7.84 6.90 5.44
CA PHE A 69 6.92 6.69 6.58
C PHE A 69 6.33 5.29 6.62
N VAL A 70 5.95 4.76 5.46
CA VAL A 70 5.42 3.39 5.39
C VAL A 70 6.52 2.38 5.72
N GLY A 71 7.72 2.55 5.17
CA GLY A 71 8.87 1.69 5.47
C GLY A 71 9.23 1.69 6.96
N THR A 72 9.31 2.88 7.58
CA THR A 72 9.56 3.02 9.02
C THR A 72 8.50 2.28 9.85
N TYR A 73 7.23 2.47 9.50
CA TYR A 73 6.14 1.80 10.20
C TYR A 73 6.23 0.28 10.09
N LEU A 74 6.47 -0.23 8.89
CA LEU A 74 6.55 -1.68 8.67
C LEU A 74 7.72 -2.31 9.42
N GLN A 75 8.89 -1.65 9.44
CA GLN A 75 10.02 -2.13 10.21
C GLN A 75 9.79 -2.14 11.73
N GLN A 76 9.05 -1.16 12.26
CA GLN A 76 8.85 -1.00 13.70
C GLN A 76 7.61 -1.70 14.25
N SER A 77 6.61 -1.91 13.41
CA SER A 77 5.27 -2.30 13.86
C SER A 77 4.74 -3.56 13.19
N SER A 78 5.57 -4.26 12.43
CA SER A 78 5.21 -5.53 11.80
C SER A 78 6.34 -6.55 11.89
N ASP A 79 6.03 -7.81 11.61
CA ASP A 79 6.99 -8.91 11.55
C ASP A 79 7.40 -9.23 10.09
N TYR A 80 7.05 -8.35 9.13
CA TYR A 80 7.42 -8.55 7.74
C TYR A 80 8.92 -8.35 7.50
N ARG A 81 9.50 -9.16 6.63
CA ARG A 81 10.77 -8.83 5.98
C ARG A 81 10.50 -7.74 4.95
N VAL A 82 11.09 -6.56 5.15
CA VAL A 82 10.86 -5.39 4.29
C VAL A 82 12.08 -5.18 3.41
N TYR A 83 11.85 -5.11 2.10
CA TYR A 83 12.85 -4.82 1.07
C TYR A 83 12.58 -3.46 0.45
N PHE A 84 13.61 -2.65 0.29
CA PHE A 84 13.53 -1.34 -0.35
C PHE A 84 14.06 -1.43 -1.77
N VAL A 85 13.26 -1.00 -2.75
CA VAL A 85 13.63 -1.01 -4.18
C VAL A 85 13.72 0.42 -4.69
N ASN A 86 14.95 0.84 -5.01
CA ASN A 86 15.26 2.14 -5.61
C ASN A 86 16.60 2.05 -6.34
N PRO A 87 16.66 2.30 -7.68
CA PRO A 87 17.92 2.24 -8.44
C PRO A 87 18.92 3.34 -8.08
N ASN A 88 18.51 4.39 -7.37
CA ASN A 88 19.32 5.56 -7.06
C ASN A 88 19.72 5.65 -5.57
N ALA A 89 19.57 4.58 -4.81
CA ALA A 89 19.95 4.56 -3.39
C ALA A 89 20.57 3.21 -3.02
N ASP A 90 21.65 3.24 -2.27
CA ASP A 90 22.32 2.03 -1.77
C ASP A 90 21.70 1.56 -0.45
N THR A 91 21.22 2.51 0.36
CA THR A 91 20.62 2.23 1.67
C THR A 91 19.39 3.10 1.92
N ILE A 92 18.38 2.51 2.54
CA ILE A 92 17.16 3.20 2.99
C ILE A 92 16.82 2.66 4.39
N LEU A 93 16.58 3.56 5.36
CA LEU A 93 16.26 3.20 6.74
C LEU A 93 17.26 2.21 7.36
N GLY A 94 18.55 2.38 7.02
CA GLY A 94 19.63 1.53 7.54
C GLY A 94 19.71 0.13 6.92
N GLN A 95 18.89 -0.17 5.92
CA GLN A 95 18.92 -1.45 5.20
C GLN A 95 19.36 -1.24 3.75
N LYS A 96 19.91 -2.31 3.17
CA LYS A 96 20.28 -2.34 1.75
C LYS A 96 19.06 -2.03 0.88
N ALA A 97 19.23 -1.12 -0.07
CA ALA A 97 18.28 -0.92 -1.16
C ALA A 97 18.71 -1.75 -2.38
N TYR A 98 17.73 -2.24 -3.11
CA TYR A 98 17.92 -3.04 -4.32
C TYR A 98 17.56 -2.20 -5.55
N PRO A 99 18.29 -2.31 -6.67
CA PRO A 99 18.02 -1.50 -7.84
C PRO A 99 16.67 -1.82 -8.50
N ASP A 100 16.25 -3.08 -8.42
CA ASP A 100 15.03 -3.61 -9.04
C ASP A 100 14.49 -4.82 -8.26
N LEU A 101 13.30 -5.30 -8.67
CA LEU A 101 12.66 -6.47 -8.08
C LEU A 101 13.42 -7.77 -8.37
N ALA A 102 14.11 -7.85 -9.52
CA ALA A 102 14.84 -9.05 -9.92
C ALA A 102 16.07 -9.32 -9.05
N SER A 103 16.61 -8.27 -8.45
CA SER A 103 17.79 -8.33 -7.55
C SER A 103 17.46 -8.74 -6.12
N LEU A 104 16.18 -8.89 -5.79
CA LEU A 104 15.76 -9.30 -4.44
C LEU A 104 16.21 -10.72 -4.13
N PRO A 105 16.54 -11.04 -2.86
CA PRO A 105 16.98 -12.38 -2.45
C PRO A 105 15.86 -13.43 -2.50
N GLU A 106 14.61 -12.99 -2.48
CA GLU A 106 13.41 -13.83 -2.59
C GLU A 106 12.31 -13.10 -3.37
N VAL A 107 11.31 -13.83 -3.86
CA VAL A 107 10.08 -13.23 -4.39
C VAL A 107 9.24 -12.77 -3.20
N PRO A 108 8.92 -11.47 -3.07
CA PRO A 108 8.12 -10.97 -1.94
C PRO A 108 6.67 -11.43 -2.04
N ASP A 109 5.95 -11.48 -0.93
CA ASP A 109 4.52 -11.78 -0.92
C ASP A 109 3.68 -10.58 -1.40
N ILE A 110 4.16 -9.36 -1.11
CA ILE A 110 3.51 -8.11 -1.53
C ILE A 110 4.55 -7.18 -2.14
N VAL A 111 4.19 -6.56 -3.25
CA VAL A 111 4.92 -5.44 -3.86
C VAL A 111 4.12 -4.16 -3.63
N ASP A 112 4.61 -3.32 -2.71
CA ASP A 112 4.00 -2.05 -2.33
C ASP A 112 4.56 -0.91 -3.19
N VAL A 113 3.70 -0.25 -3.98
CA VAL A 113 4.10 0.59 -5.11
C VAL A 113 3.90 2.07 -4.83
N PHE A 114 5.02 2.82 -4.82
CA PHE A 114 5.10 4.28 -4.70
C PHE A 114 5.60 4.91 -6.01
N ARG A 115 4.97 4.56 -7.13
CA ARG A 115 5.31 5.09 -8.45
C ARG A 115 4.13 5.86 -9.03
N LYS A 116 4.38 6.67 -10.06
CA LYS A 116 3.31 7.38 -10.78
C LYS A 116 2.34 6.38 -11.41
N ALA A 117 1.10 6.80 -11.62
CA ALA A 117 0.07 5.97 -12.26
C ALA A 117 0.50 5.45 -13.64
N SER A 118 1.27 6.25 -14.40
CA SER A 118 1.83 5.87 -15.71
C SER A 118 2.86 4.74 -15.65
N ASP A 119 3.51 4.55 -14.49
CA ASP A 119 4.59 3.57 -14.32
C ASP A 119 4.04 2.19 -13.86
N ILE A 120 2.77 2.12 -13.46
CA ILE A 120 2.19 0.89 -12.90
C ILE A 120 2.23 -0.29 -13.87
N PRO A 121 1.95 -0.13 -15.19
CA PRO A 121 2.07 -1.25 -16.13
C PRO A 121 3.46 -1.90 -16.12
N ALA A 122 4.53 -1.09 -16.12
CA ALA A 122 5.90 -1.61 -16.07
C ALA A 122 6.18 -2.35 -14.75
N VAL A 123 5.68 -1.84 -13.62
CA VAL A 123 5.81 -2.56 -12.33
C VAL A 123 5.08 -3.90 -12.35
N ILE A 124 3.91 -3.98 -13.00
CA ILE A 124 3.18 -5.24 -13.17
C ILE A 124 4.00 -6.23 -13.99
N ASP A 125 4.63 -5.78 -15.08
CA ASP A 125 5.50 -6.64 -15.91
C ASP A 125 6.70 -7.16 -15.10
N ASP A 126 7.34 -6.31 -14.28
CA ASP A 126 8.42 -6.72 -13.38
C ASP A 126 7.94 -7.76 -12.36
N VAL A 127 6.75 -7.58 -11.79
CA VAL A 127 6.13 -8.54 -10.84
C VAL A 127 5.85 -9.88 -11.52
N LEU A 128 5.34 -9.86 -12.74
CA LEU A 128 5.12 -11.08 -13.54
C LEU A 128 6.44 -11.80 -13.82
N ALA A 129 7.48 -11.06 -14.16
CA ALA A 129 8.80 -11.63 -14.45
C ALA A 129 9.42 -12.33 -13.24
N ILE A 130 9.35 -11.72 -12.04
CA ILE A 130 9.88 -12.35 -10.81
C ILE A 130 9.00 -13.52 -10.37
N GLY A 131 7.67 -13.41 -10.48
CA GLY A 131 6.74 -14.47 -10.10
C GLY A 131 6.87 -15.72 -10.97
N ALA A 132 7.19 -15.54 -12.25
CA ALA A 132 7.39 -16.65 -13.18
C ALA A 132 8.60 -17.54 -12.81
N ARG A 133 9.61 -16.98 -12.10
CA ARG A 133 10.78 -17.73 -11.67
C ARG A 133 10.45 -18.82 -10.63
N ASP A 134 9.57 -18.46 -9.69
CA ASP A 134 9.28 -19.31 -8.52
C ASP A 134 7.85 -19.89 -8.53
N GLY A 135 7.05 -19.53 -9.55
CA GLY A 135 5.64 -19.91 -9.63
C GLY A 135 4.74 -19.27 -8.55
N GLN A 136 5.29 -18.30 -7.82
CA GLN A 136 4.58 -17.55 -6.79
C GLN A 136 4.50 -16.08 -7.18
N TYR A 137 3.28 -15.58 -7.35
CA TYR A 137 3.05 -14.19 -7.76
C TYR A 137 2.74 -13.30 -6.56
N PRO A 138 3.51 -12.20 -6.36
CA PRO A 138 3.20 -11.20 -5.35
C PRO A 138 1.84 -10.54 -5.55
N ALA A 139 1.18 -10.13 -4.48
CA ALA A 139 0.10 -9.17 -4.58
C ALA A 139 0.68 -7.77 -4.88
N VAL A 140 0.12 -7.07 -5.87
CA VAL A 140 0.52 -5.71 -6.22
C VAL A 140 -0.34 -4.73 -5.41
N TRP A 141 0.29 -3.98 -4.53
CA TRP A 141 -0.37 -3.00 -3.67
C TRP A 141 0.01 -1.58 -4.08
N VAL A 142 -0.90 -0.88 -4.75
CA VAL A 142 -0.68 0.48 -5.21
C VAL A 142 -1.22 1.47 -4.18
N GLN A 143 -0.37 2.37 -3.74
CA GLN A 143 -0.62 3.28 -2.63
C GLN A 143 -1.77 4.27 -2.86
N LEU A 144 -2.20 4.88 -1.75
CA LEU A 144 -3.27 5.87 -1.71
C LEU A 144 -3.01 7.00 -2.71
N GLY A 145 -4.05 7.38 -3.46
CA GLY A 145 -4.01 8.45 -4.46
C GLY A 145 -3.49 8.01 -5.83
N ILE A 146 -2.99 6.79 -5.99
CA ILE A 146 -2.47 6.28 -7.25
C ILE A 146 -3.51 5.34 -7.86
N TRP A 147 -3.92 5.63 -9.10
CA TRP A 147 -4.97 4.89 -9.79
C TRP A 147 -4.65 4.70 -11.28
N ASN A 148 -4.68 3.46 -11.72
CA ASN A 148 -4.59 3.05 -13.12
C ASN A 148 -5.39 1.75 -13.30
N GLN A 149 -6.68 1.88 -13.64
CA GLN A 149 -7.54 0.70 -13.75
C GLN A 149 -7.19 -0.22 -14.90
N ASP A 150 -6.64 0.31 -16.01
CA ASP A 150 -6.24 -0.51 -17.14
C ASP A 150 -5.06 -1.41 -16.74
N ALA A 151 -4.13 -0.88 -15.96
CA ALA A 151 -3.04 -1.67 -15.37
C ALA A 151 -3.57 -2.73 -14.38
N ALA A 152 -4.61 -2.41 -13.59
CA ALA A 152 -5.21 -3.40 -12.70
C ALA A 152 -5.85 -4.55 -13.48
N ILE A 153 -6.67 -4.22 -14.49
CA ILE A 153 -7.31 -5.21 -15.37
C ILE A 153 -6.26 -6.07 -16.07
N TYR A 154 -5.19 -5.44 -16.56
CA TYR A 154 -4.07 -6.16 -17.18
C TYR A 154 -3.41 -7.14 -16.21
N GLY A 155 -3.05 -6.69 -15.01
CA GLY A 155 -2.45 -7.55 -13.99
C GLY A 155 -3.35 -8.72 -13.60
N GLU A 156 -4.64 -8.47 -13.38
CA GLU A 156 -5.63 -9.51 -13.07
C GLU A 156 -5.83 -10.50 -14.21
N SER A 157 -5.78 -10.04 -15.46
CA SER A 157 -5.83 -10.93 -16.64
C SER A 157 -4.64 -11.91 -16.70
N LYS A 158 -3.54 -11.59 -16.02
CA LYS A 158 -2.35 -12.43 -15.87
C LYS A 158 -2.32 -13.22 -14.56
N GLY A 159 -3.39 -13.17 -13.77
CA GLY A 159 -3.54 -13.90 -12.52
C GLY A 159 -2.97 -13.19 -11.28
N LEU A 160 -2.58 -11.91 -11.39
CA LEU A 160 -2.15 -11.14 -10.23
C LEU A 160 -3.34 -10.68 -9.39
N THR A 161 -3.12 -10.54 -8.10
CA THR A 161 -4.02 -9.79 -7.22
C THR A 161 -3.54 -8.35 -7.16
N VAL A 162 -4.38 -7.40 -7.57
CA VAL A 162 -4.06 -5.97 -7.61
C VAL A 162 -4.93 -5.21 -6.61
N ILE A 163 -4.34 -4.36 -5.80
CA ILE A 163 -5.00 -3.45 -4.88
C ILE A 163 -4.58 -2.03 -5.26
N MET A 164 -5.52 -1.10 -5.37
CA MET A 164 -5.19 0.30 -5.70
C MET A 164 -5.86 1.28 -4.75
N ASP A 165 -5.25 2.49 -4.68
CA ASP A 165 -5.76 3.61 -3.89
C ASP A 165 -5.94 3.24 -2.41
N ARG A 166 -4.98 2.48 -1.85
CA ARG A 166 -4.97 2.06 -0.46
C ARG A 166 -3.59 2.22 0.16
N CYS A 167 -3.51 2.89 1.30
CA CYS A 167 -2.27 2.95 2.06
C CYS A 167 -2.09 1.64 2.84
N LEU A 168 -1.03 0.88 2.51
CA LEU A 168 -0.74 -0.40 3.16
C LEU A 168 -0.56 -0.25 4.67
N LYS A 169 0.16 0.78 5.11
CA LYS A 169 0.31 1.12 6.53
C LYS A 169 -1.05 1.28 7.23
N VAL A 170 -1.98 2.02 6.62
CA VAL A 170 -3.31 2.29 7.17
C VAL A 170 -4.14 1.01 7.27
N GLU A 171 -4.15 0.21 6.21
CA GLU A 171 -4.87 -1.06 6.22
C GLU A 171 -4.26 -2.04 7.24
N HIS A 172 -2.93 -2.14 7.30
CA HIS A 172 -2.25 -2.98 8.29
C HIS A 172 -2.57 -2.53 9.73
N ALA A 173 -2.46 -1.23 10.03
CA ALA A 173 -2.77 -0.70 11.36
C ALA A 173 -4.23 -0.95 11.77
N ARG A 174 -5.16 -0.76 10.82
CA ARG A 174 -6.58 -1.02 11.04
C ARG A 174 -6.85 -2.47 11.41
N PHE A 175 -6.22 -3.41 10.73
CA PHE A 175 -6.47 -4.84 10.92
C PHE A 175 -5.71 -5.43 12.10
N HIS A 176 -4.57 -4.88 12.49
CA HIS A 176 -3.74 -5.40 13.59
C HIS A 176 -3.87 -4.59 14.88
N GLY A 177 -4.52 -3.43 14.83
CA GLY A 177 -4.66 -2.51 15.97
C GLY A 177 -5.64 -2.93 17.08
N GLY A 178 -6.21 -4.13 17.04
CA GLY A 178 -7.12 -4.65 18.09
C GLY A 178 -8.51 -3.98 18.13
N LEU A 179 -8.68 -2.79 17.60
CA LEU A 179 -9.95 -2.04 17.59
C LEU A 179 -10.99 -2.67 16.66
N HIS A 180 -10.54 -3.35 15.63
CA HIS A 180 -11.43 -4.00 14.66
C HIS A 180 -12.11 -5.27 15.22
N LEU A 181 -11.48 -5.93 16.19
CA LEU A 181 -12.04 -7.10 16.87
C LEU A 181 -13.19 -6.72 17.81
N LEU A 182 -13.30 -5.45 18.21
CA LEU A 182 -14.32 -4.94 19.13
C LEU A 182 -15.44 -4.17 18.41
N GLY A 183 -15.42 -4.11 17.07
CA GLY A 183 -16.45 -3.40 16.28
C GLY A 183 -16.39 -1.88 16.37
N PHE A 184 -15.35 -1.31 16.97
CA PHE A 184 -15.17 0.13 17.07
C PHE A 184 -14.42 0.66 15.84
N ASP A 185 -15.12 1.27 14.91
CA ASP A 185 -14.51 2.12 13.86
C ASP A 185 -14.42 3.55 14.41
N THR A 186 -13.35 3.83 15.14
CA THR A 186 -13.13 5.15 15.76
C THR A 186 -12.65 6.20 14.76
N GLY A 187 -12.35 5.83 13.51
CA GLY A 187 -11.71 6.71 12.53
C GLY A 187 -10.30 7.17 12.92
N VAL A 188 -9.81 6.78 14.09
CA VAL A 188 -8.48 7.09 14.57
C VAL A 188 -7.51 5.99 14.17
N ILE A 189 -6.54 6.32 13.32
CA ILE A 189 -5.48 5.42 12.89
C ILE A 189 -4.32 5.56 13.88
N SER A 190 -4.13 4.57 14.74
CA SER A 190 -2.97 4.51 15.64
C SER A 190 -1.85 3.69 15.00
N SER A 191 -0.63 4.23 15.02
CA SER A 191 0.58 3.50 14.66
C SER A 191 1.17 2.70 15.83
N ARG A 192 0.56 2.79 17.02
CA ARG A 192 0.99 2.02 18.18
C ARG A 192 0.35 0.65 18.15
N ARG A 193 1.16 -0.39 18.19
CA ARG A 193 0.74 -1.76 18.47
C ARG A 193 0.20 -1.75 19.92
N ALA A 194 -1.09 -2.01 20.10
CA ALA A 194 -1.57 -2.35 21.44
C ALA A 194 -0.92 -3.68 21.81
N LEU A 195 0.04 -3.63 22.71
CA LEU A 195 0.73 -4.83 23.18
C LEU A 195 -0.31 -5.75 23.81
N ALA A 196 -0.43 -6.96 23.28
CA ALA A 196 -1.31 -8.01 23.83
C ALA A 196 -1.05 -8.27 25.32
N SER A 197 0.12 -7.85 25.84
CA SER A 197 0.50 -7.84 27.24
C SER A 197 -0.30 -6.83 28.08
N GLU A 198 -0.65 -5.66 27.56
CA GLU A 198 -1.42 -4.65 28.31
C GLU A 198 -2.89 -5.02 28.44
N LEU A 199 -3.46 -5.67 27.42
CA LEU A 199 -4.82 -6.20 27.47
C LEU A 199 -4.94 -7.38 28.47
N LYS A 200 -3.91 -8.21 28.59
CA LYS A 200 -3.86 -9.29 29.60
C LYS A 200 -3.69 -8.76 31.02
N ALA A 201 -2.98 -7.65 31.21
CA ALA A 201 -2.83 -7.01 32.52
C ALA A 201 -4.14 -6.37 33.00
N SER A 202 -4.87 -5.69 32.09
CA SER A 202 -6.17 -5.09 32.44
C SER A 202 -7.23 -6.14 32.72
N ALA A 203 -7.25 -7.27 32.01
CA ALA A 203 -8.21 -8.35 32.26
C ALA A 203 -8.00 -9.07 33.61
N ARG A 204 -6.76 -9.10 34.12
CA ARG A 204 -6.47 -9.68 35.46
C ARG A 204 -6.91 -8.80 36.62
N LEU A 205 -7.00 -7.48 36.43
CA LEU A 205 -7.44 -6.55 37.46
C LEU A 205 -8.96 -6.55 37.66
N VAL A 206 -9.73 -6.98 36.67
CA VAL A 206 -11.21 -7.05 36.74
C VAL A 206 -11.70 -8.38 37.35
N SER A 207 -10.87 -9.42 37.40
CA SER A 207 -11.25 -10.74 37.91
C SER A 207 -10.91 -10.94 39.40
N THR A 208 -10.49 -9.88 40.11
CA THR A 208 -10.08 -9.95 41.53
C THR A 208 -10.89 -8.99 42.43
N GLN A 209 -12.12 -8.61 42.01
CA GLN A 209 -13.09 -7.93 42.88
C GLN A 209 -14.37 -8.75 43.00
#